data_1e15450b46bd97993f290a3b66d244db
#
_entry.id   1e15450b46bd97993f290a3b66d244db
#
_cell.length_a   1.000
_cell.length_b   1.000
_cell.length_c   1.000
_cell.angle_alpha   90.00
_cell.angle_beta   90.00
_cell.angle_gamma   90.00
#
_symmetry.space_group_name_H-M   'P 1'
#
loop_
_entity.id
_entity.type
_entity.pdbx_description
1 polymer ?
#
loop_
_entity_poly.entity_id
_entity_poly.type
_entity_poly.pdbx_seq_one_letter_code
_entity_poly.pdbx_strand_id
1 'polypeptide(L)'
;MTSRLTVSLLCAFAFCISICATTTAEKPDPPSTLMCTPGELIFSEGFDPETVNDRWGFKADFALRDGALLRTDVEPTESKRVFLKDPSFHNTIIQFDFKLSGKTTDLRLVTGSGGGYNSVTQIHTGHFQINTPIDRDAGIVPAHLGDCIRKSRSGQWQTITVEYWNDEIIAHLSDNDFVLGKHPIIDRTRQYFAFQFDLPGASIDNVRVWRATGQRKDWTETRKKLAVIQADRAPVKRDPTERYKLEYMNLKSRLTLEDQAYRDLVAKHDKLQANLHADYADAFITHKQIGKLIAKKKQQLKASDPEFKAMETEVHRASRAEDAYVLSTRPELARFKEDGVPKQRFTSELGQIRAQLEAAGDKQLAILVAATTERQVKLETRYPHVFESVDATVEKRNAIRKSLNDDPDFQDRNRAVVDAGKSIKDYEQKTAPNLAQLATEAKAYIDSRKSSGLK
;
A
#
# COMPACT_ATOMS: atom_id res chain seq x y z
N MET A 1 -29.19 31.83 -90.11
CA MET A 1 -29.75 32.42 -88.89
C MET A 1 -29.36 31.58 -87.72
N THR A 2 -28.28 31.94 -87.06
CA THR A 2 -27.69 31.19 -85.99
C THR A 2 -27.55 32.04 -84.72
N SER A 3 -28.37 31.72 -83.74
CA SER A 3 -28.36 32.40 -82.44
C SER A 3 -27.33 31.66 -81.49
N ARG A 4 -26.34 32.40 -81.04
CA ARG A 4 -25.37 31.96 -80.03
C ARG A 4 -25.91 32.28 -78.63
N LEU A 5 -26.10 31.25 -77.78
CA LEU A 5 -26.35 31.39 -76.38
C LEU A 5 -25.00 31.37 -75.66
N THR A 6 -24.71 32.42 -74.96
CA THR A 6 -23.56 32.56 -74.06
C THR A 6 -24.00 32.19 -72.64
N VAL A 7 -23.42 31.11 -72.11
CA VAL A 7 -23.66 30.66 -70.73
C VAL A 7 -22.54 31.28 -69.86
N SER A 8 -22.89 32.21 -69.00
CA SER A 8 -21.98 32.76 -67.96
C SER A 8 -21.96 31.82 -66.76
N LEU A 9 -20.79 31.28 -66.48
CA LEU A 9 -20.51 30.45 -65.28
C LEU A 9 -20.12 31.36 -64.13
N LEU A 10 -21.02 31.59 -63.15
CA LEU A 10 -20.72 32.24 -61.89
C LEU A 10 -20.13 31.22 -60.93
N CYS A 11 -18.83 31.28 -60.69
CA CYS A 11 -18.19 30.56 -59.60
C CYS A 11 -18.45 31.30 -58.26
N ALA A 12 -19.38 30.80 -57.47
CA ALA A 12 -19.54 31.21 -56.08
C ALA A 12 -18.48 30.52 -55.21
N PHE A 13 -17.47 31.29 -54.79
CA PHE A 13 -16.50 30.89 -53.77
C PHE A 13 -17.17 30.94 -52.39
N ALA A 14 -17.68 29.82 -51.91
CA ALA A 14 -18.11 29.68 -50.53
C ALA A 14 -16.89 29.60 -49.61
N PHE A 15 -16.55 30.69 -48.95
CA PHE A 15 -15.56 30.75 -47.88
C PHE A 15 -16.17 30.05 -46.64
N CYS A 16 -15.88 28.76 -46.46
CA CYS A 16 -16.15 28.08 -45.18
C CYS A 16 -15.20 28.62 -44.13
N ILE A 17 -15.64 29.62 -43.36
CA ILE A 17 -14.97 29.98 -42.11
C ILE A 17 -15.29 28.87 -41.10
N SER A 18 -14.37 27.91 -40.94
CA SER A 18 -14.38 26.99 -39.82
C SER A 18 -14.10 27.81 -38.56
N ILE A 19 -15.15 28.19 -37.86
CA ILE A 19 -15.05 28.66 -36.50
C ILE A 19 -14.63 27.46 -35.66
N CYS A 20 -13.33 27.31 -35.44
CA CYS A 20 -12.85 26.46 -34.34
C CYS A 20 -13.39 27.08 -33.04
N ALA A 21 -14.56 26.65 -32.61
CA ALA A 21 -15.01 26.87 -31.26
C ALA A 21 -14.01 26.14 -30.35
N THR A 22 -13.04 26.90 -29.82
CA THR A 22 -12.31 26.47 -28.65
C THR A 22 -13.33 26.33 -27.53
N THR A 23 -13.86 25.13 -27.37
CA THR A 23 -14.61 24.74 -26.16
C THR A 23 -13.63 24.85 -25.02
N THR A 24 -13.60 26.03 -24.35
CA THR A 24 -13.02 26.12 -23.02
C THR A 24 -13.78 25.12 -22.18
N ALA A 25 -13.11 24.03 -21.78
CA ALA A 25 -13.69 23.04 -20.89
C ALA A 25 -14.24 23.80 -19.68
N GLU A 26 -15.56 23.77 -19.52
CA GLU A 26 -16.25 24.47 -18.45
C GLU A 26 -15.71 23.94 -17.12
N LYS A 27 -15.25 24.84 -16.25
CA LYS A 27 -14.70 24.46 -14.95
C LYS A 27 -15.79 23.74 -14.17
N PRO A 28 -15.55 22.50 -13.73
CA PRO A 28 -16.58 21.74 -13.03
C PRO A 28 -17.05 22.48 -11.77
N ASP A 29 -18.33 22.42 -11.51
CA ASP A 29 -18.93 23.00 -10.31
C ASP A 29 -18.29 22.42 -9.04
N PRO A 30 -18.14 23.24 -7.99
CA PRO A 30 -17.70 22.78 -6.70
C PRO A 30 -18.62 21.67 -6.14
N PRO A 31 -18.06 20.66 -5.44
CA PRO A 31 -18.87 19.59 -4.88
C PRO A 31 -19.80 20.10 -3.77
N SER A 32 -20.90 19.41 -3.55
CA SER A 32 -21.65 19.53 -2.30
C SER A 32 -20.78 19.00 -1.15
N THR A 33 -20.63 19.80 -0.10
CA THR A 33 -19.76 19.51 1.05
C THR A 33 -20.53 19.59 2.36
N LEU A 34 -20.13 18.79 3.33
CA LEU A 34 -20.67 18.79 4.68
C LEU A 34 -19.81 19.61 5.65
N MET A 35 -18.48 19.52 5.53
CA MET A 35 -17.51 20.13 6.45
C MET A 35 -16.81 21.34 5.88
N CYS A 36 -16.28 21.24 4.68
CA CYS A 36 -15.36 22.23 4.12
C CYS A 36 -16.03 23.21 3.19
N THR A 37 -15.47 24.42 3.07
CA THR A 37 -15.78 25.36 2.01
C THR A 37 -14.85 25.12 0.83
N PRO A 38 -15.38 24.76 -0.37
CA PRO A 38 -14.56 24.54 -1.56
C PRO A 38 -13.90 25.82 -2.04
N GLY A 39 -12.65 25.71 -2.44
CA GLY A 39 -11.88 26.77 -3.09
C GLY A 39 -11.50 26.40 -4.53
N GLU A 40 -10.24 26.59 -4.87
CA GLU A 40 -9.69 26.31 -6.18
C GLU A 40 -9.69 24.80 -6.50
N LEU A 41 -10.07 24.43 -7.73
CA LEU A 41 -9.85 23.10 -8.29
C LEU A 41 -8.36 22.94 -8.61
N ILE A 42 -7.66 22.05 -7.88
CA ILE A 42 -6.21 21.86 -8.03
C ILE A 42 -5.84 20.62 -8.84
N PHE A 43 -6.79 19.72 -9.07
CA PHE A 43 -6.59 18.54 -9.89
C PHE A 43 -7.94 18.01 -10.42
N SER A 44 -7.96 17.58 -11.69
CA SER A 44 -9.10 16.91 -12.31
C SER A 44 -8.61 15.82 -13.26
N GLU A 45 -9.30 14.67 -13.27
CA GLU A 45 -9.02 13.54 -14.14
C GLU A 45 -10.31 12.80 -14.51
N GLY A 46 -10.58 12.68 -15.81
CA GLY A 46 -11.72 11.96 -16.38
C GLY A 46 -11.35 10.63 -17.03
N PHE A 47 -10.08 10.22 -16.93
CA PHE A 47 -9.57 8.98 -17.50
C PHE A 47 -9.89 8.73 -18.98
N ASP A 48 -10.06 9.82 -19.74
CA ASP A 48 -10.14 9.73 -21.19
C ASP A 48 -8.78 9.30 -21.75
N PRO A 49 -8.71 8.22 -22.55
CA PRO A 49 -7.44 7.71 -23.10
C PRO A 49 -6.63 8.75 -23.87
N GLU A 50 -7.28 9.74 -24.49
CA GLU A 50 -6.61 10.80 -25.27
C GLU A 50 -6.05 11.94 -24.40
N THR A 51 -6.59 12.12 -23.19
CA THR A 51 -6.27 13.28 -22.33
C THR A 51 -5.83 12.91 -20.93
N VAL A 52 -5.69 11.62 -20.64
CA VAL A 52 -5.29 11.14 -19.30
C VAL A 52 -3.97 11.77 -18.85
N ASN A 53 -3.95 12.22 -17.60
CA ASN A 53 -2.81 12.91 -17.03
C ASN A 53 -1.63 11.95 -16.83
N ASP A 54 -0.45 12.29 -17.33
CA ASP A 54 0.80 11.53 -17.24
C ASP A 54 1.35 11.40 -15.80
N ARG A 55 0.80 12.16 -14.86
CA ARG A 55 1.08 12.04 -13.44
C ARG A 55 0.55 10.74 -12.82
N TRP A 56 -0.35 10.01 -13.49
CA TRP A 56 -0.77 8.69 -13.01
C TRP A 56 0.26 7.62 -13.28
N GLY A 57 0.58 6.84 -12.24
CA GLY A 57 1.44 5.67 -12.36
C GLY A 57 0.61 4.42 -12.66
N PHE A 58 0.31 4.20 -13.95
CA PHE A 58 -0.36 2.98 -14.40
C PHE A 58 0.61 1.81 -14.52
N LYS A 59 0.09 0.61 -14.27
CA LYS A 59 0.74 -0.67 -14.56
C LYS A 59 -0.12 -1.45 -15.55
N ALA A 60 0.44 -2.50 -16.14
CA ALA A 60 -0.26 -3.37 -17.10
C ALA A 60 -1.57 -4.00 -16.59
N ASP A 61 -1.78 -3.99 -15.27
CA ASP A 61 -2.97 -4.52 -14.61
C ASP A 61 -4.20 -3.59 -14.71
N PHE A 62 -4.06 -2.40 -15.34
CA PHE A 62 -5.12 -1.42 -15.47
C PHE A 62 -5.39 -1.07 -16.93
N ALA A 63 -6.63 -0.74 -17.24
CA ALA A 63 -7.04 -0.23 -18.54
C ALA A 63 -7.94 1.00 -18.39
N LEU A 64 -7.93 1.82 -19.43
CA LEU A 64 -8.86 2.92 -19.63
C LEU A 64 -9.94 2.43 -20.60
N ARG A 65 -11.20 2.42 -20.17
CA ARG A 65 -12.36 2.07 -20.99
C ARG A 65 -13.54 2.96 -20.67
N ASP A 66 -14.19 3.45 -21.72
CA ASP A 66 -15.40 4.26 -21.62
C ASP A 66 -15.23 5.44 -20.65
N GLY A 67 -14.06 6.10 -20.70
CA GLY A 67 -13.74 7.22 -19.81
C GLY A 67 -13.52 6.83 -18.34
N ALA A 68 -13.20 5.58 -18.05
CA ALA A 68 -12.97 5.14 -16.68
C ALA A 68 -11.71 4.30 -16.55
N LEU A 69 -11.09 4.37 -15.39
CA LEU A 69 -9.98 3.50 -14.99
C LEU A 69 -10.54 2.25 -14.32
N LEU A 70 -10.12 1.07 -14.79
CA LEU A 70 -10.51 -0.21 -14.22
C LEU A 70 -9.33 -1.17 -14.11
N ARG A 71 -9.40 -2.08 -13.16
CA ARG A 71 -8.47 -3.19 -13.03
C ARG A 71 -8.87 -4.34 -13.97
N THR A 72 -7.92 -4.86 -14.74
CA THR A 72 -8.16 -5.87 -15.81
C THR A 72 -7.59 -7.25 -15.52
N ASP A 73 -6.60 -7.37 -14.63
CA ASP A 73 -5.98 -8.66 -14.33
C ASP A 73 -7.00 -9.62 -13.68
N VAL A 74 -6.90 -10.89 -14.04
CA VAL A 74 -7.84 -11.93 -13.60
C VAL A 74 -7.37 -12.65 -12.34
N GLU A 75 -6.11 -12.46 -11.95
CA GLU A 75 -5.53 -13.14 -10.80
C GLU A 75 -5.77 -12.35 -9.50
N PRO A 76 -6.55 -12.88 -8.56
CA PRO A 76 -6.96 -12.16 -7.35
C PRO A 76 -5.91 -12.18 -6.25
N THR A 77 -4.64 -12.52 -6.54
CA THR A 77 -3.65 -12.83 -5.51
C THR A 77 -3.07 -11.62 -4.79
N GLU A 78 -3.16 -10.41 -5.37
CA GLU A 78 -2.60 -9.21 -4.77
C GLU A 78 -3.46 -7.97 -5.02
N SER A 79 -3.51 -7.08 -4.01
CA SER A 79 -4.08 -5.74 -4.18
C SER A 79 -3.22 -4.93 -5.16
N LYS A 80 -3.85 -4.33 -6.16
CA LYS A 80 -3.18 -3.47 -7.16
C LYS A 80 -3.46 -2.02 -6.88
N ARG A 81 -2.49 -1.16 -7.16
CA ARG A 81 -2.58 0.28 -6.93
C ARG A 81 -2.24 1.08 -8.16
N VAL A 82 -3.03 2.12 -8.37
CA VAL A 82 -2.68 3.24 -9.24
C VAL A 82 -2.46 4.46 -8.36
N PHE A 83 -1.43 5.23 -8.61
CA PHE A 83 -1.08 6.37 -7.77
C PHE A 83 -0.82 7.63 -8.60
N LEU A 84 -1.15 8.77 -8.03
CA LEU A 84 -0.81 10.07 -8.56
C LEU A 84 0.63 10.41 -8.14
N LYS A 85 1.47 10.76 -9.10
CA LYS A 85 2.86 11.20 -8.86
C LYS A 85 2.85 12.63 -8.28
N ASP A 86 3.73 12.84 -7.31
CA ASP A 86 3.98 14.16 -6.69
C ASP A 86 2.72 14.95 -6.27
N PRO A 87 1.76 14.31 -5.58
CA PRO A 87 0.66 15.06 -5.00
C PRO A 87 1.19 15.92 -3.83
N SER A 88 0.61 17.10 -3.63
CA SER A 88 0.87 17.91 -2.46
C SER A 88 -0.43 18.58 -2.02
N PHE A 89 -1.16 17.88 -1.14
CA PHE A 89 -2.45 18.35 -0.64
C PHE A 89 -2.43 18.43 0.89
N HIS A 90 -2.97 19.49 1.47
CA HIS A 90 -3.18 19.57 2.92
C HIS A 90 -4.69 19.56 3.23
N ASN A 91 -5.31 20.69 3.44
CA ASN A 91 -6.76 20.79 3.61
C ASN A 91 -7.43 20.71 2.23
N THR A 92 -8.17 19.65 1.98
CA THR A 92 -8.66 19.34 0.62
C THR A 92 -10.01 18.64 0.65
N ILE A 93 -10.69 18.76 -0.49
CA ILE A 93 -11.90 18.01 -0.80
C ILE A 93 -11.57 17.14 -2.02
N ILE A 94 -11.73 15.84 -1.88
CA ILE A 94 -11.52 14.85 -2.93
C ILE A 94 -12.89 14.28 -3.29
N GLN A 95 -13.26 14.37 -4.56
CA GLN A 95 -14.47 13.74 -5.08
C GLN A 95 -14.11 12.82 -6.23
N PHE A 96 -14.76 11.69 -6.32
CA PHE A 96 -14.64 10.79 -7.46
C PHE A 96 -15.88 9.93 -7.62
N ASP A 97 -16.11 9.50 -8.86
CA ASP A 97 -17.11 8.52 -9.18
C ASP A 97 -16.51 7.11 -9.10
N PHE A 98 -17.28 6.16 -8.60
CA PHE A 98 -16.88 4.78 -8.52
C PHE A 98 -18.03 3.84 -8.86
N LYS A 99 -17.68 2.67 -9.39
CA LYS A 99 -18.61 1.59 -9.67
C LYS A 99 -17.99 0.28 -9.19
N LEU A 100 -18.71 -0.46 -8.32
CA LEU A 100 -18.34 -1.80 -7.88
C LEU A 100 -19.23 -2.80 -8.57
N SER A 101 -18.65 -3.74 -9.32
CA SER A 101 -19.38 -4.76 -10.06
C SER A 101 -18.69 -6.13 -9.95
N GLY A 102 -19.45 -7.19 -10.23
CA GLY A 102 -18.93 -8.55 -10.16
C GLY A 102 -18.62 -9.00 -8.74
N LYS A 103 -17.45 -9.59 -8.55
CA LYS A 103 -16.97 -10.10 -7.26
C LYS A 103 -16.16 -9.07 -6.46
N THR A 104 -16.09 -7.83 -6.93
CA THR A 104 -15.33 -6.78 -6.23
C THR A 104 -15.97 -6.46 -4.90
N THR A 105 -15.21 -6.58 -3.85
CA THR A 105 -15.65 -6.30 -2.49
C THR A 105 -15.07 -5.01 -1.94
N ASP A 106 -13.97 -4.48 -2.53
CA ASP A 106 -13.17 -3.45 -1.91
C ASP A 106 -12.47 -2.53 -2.93
N LEU A 107 -12.73 -1.23 -2.79
CA LEU A 107 -12.00 -0.14 -3.43
C LEU A 107 -11.53 0.80 -2.32
N ARG A 108 -10.26 1.21 -2.35
CA ARG A 108 -9.70 2.11 -1.33
C ARG A 108 -9.14 3.37 -1.95
N LEU A 109 -9.54 4.50 -1.41
CA LEU A 109 -8.78 5.74 -1.53
C LEU A 109 -7.74 5.76 -0.41
N VAL A 110 -6.46 5.80 -0.77
CA VAL A 110 -5.33 5.82 0.16
C VAL A 110 -4.61 7.15 0.04
N THR A 111 -4.50 7.88 1.13
CA THR A 111 -3.71 9.11 1.18
C THR A 111 -2.60 8.99 2.22
N GLY A 112 -1.48 9.71 2.00
CA GLY A 112 -0.34 9.59 2.90
C GLY A 112 0.65 10.74 2.82
N SER A 113 1.62 10.76 3.73
CA SER A 113 2.78 11.63 3.74
C SER A 113 4.06 10.80 3.55
N GLY A 114 5.19 11.42 3.25
CA GLY A 114 6.44 10.82 2.74
C GLY A 114 7.01 9.56 3.40
N GLY A 115 6.44 9.05 4.48
CA GLY A 115 6.85 7.81 5.16
C GLY A 115 5.73 6.82 5.40
N GLY A 116 4.46 7.16 5.13
CA GLY A 116 3.33 6.28 5.45
C GLY A 116 1.98 6.82 5.01
N TYR A 117 0.93 6.04 5.26
CA TYR A 117 -0.44 6.44 4.97
C TYR A 117 -0.99 7.33 6.08
N ASN A 118 -1.85 8.30 5.74
CA ASN A 118 -2.56 9.15 6.70
C ASN A 118 -3.99 8.66 6.90
N SER A 119 -4.64 8.24 5.81
CA SER A 119 -5.99 7.68 5.87
C SER A 119 -6.24 6.69 4.74
N VAL A 120 -7.18 5.79 5.00
CA VAL A 120 -7.72 4.84 4.04
C VAL A 120 -9.23 4.93 4.11
N THR A 121 -9.87 5.49 3.07
CA THR A 121 -11.31 5.39 2.86
C THR A 121 -11.58 4.13 2.06
N GLN A 122 -12.15 3.13 2.70
CA GLN A 122 -12.39 1.81 2.12
C GLN A 122 -13.87 1.65 1.79
N ILE A 123 -14.17 1.31 0.56
CA ILE A 123 -15.53 1.24 0.01
C ILE A 123 -15.81 -0.21 -0.35
N HIS A 124 -16.73 -0.82 0.39
CA HIS A 124 -17.25 -2.16 0.13
C HIS A 124 -18.63 -2.11 -0.57
N THR A 125 -19.09 -3.23 -1.04
CA THR A 125 -20.40 -3.32 -1.71
C THR A 125 -21.55 -2.87 -0.81
N GLY A 126 -21.53 -3.19 0.49
CA GLY A 126 -22.60 -2.91 1.44
C GLY A 126 -22.28 -1.87 2.53
N HIS A 127 -21.07 -1.37 2.59
CA HIS A 127 -20.67 -0.36 3.56
C HIS A 127 -19.40 0.36 3.10
N PHE A 128 -19.07 1.46 3.74
CA PHE A 128 -17.75 2.08 3.65
C PHE A 128 -17.26 2.50 5.03
N GLN A 129 -15.95 2.65 5.16
CA GLN A 129 -15.29 2.93 6.43
C GLN A 129 -14.06 3.82 6.24
N ILE A 130 -13.64 4.47 7.31
CA ILE A 130 -12.38 5.22 7.35
C ILE A 130 -11.48 4.63 8.42
N ASN A 131 -10.24 4.34 8.03
CA ASN A 131 -9.19 3.86 8.93
C ASN A 131 -7.97 4.78 8.85
N THR A 132 -7.25 4.93 9.95
CA THR A 132 -5.91 5.50 9.96
C THR A 132 -4.91 4.36 10.11
N PRO A 133 -3.79 4.37 9.36
CA PRO A 133 -2.76 3.37 9.50
C PRO A 133 -1.84 3.65 10.69
N ILE A 134 -0.96 2.69 10.98
CA ILE A 134 0.13 2.86 11.95
C ILE A 134 1.22 3.77 11.36
N ASP A 135 1.70 4.71 12.16
CA ASP A 135 2.96 5.42 11.93
C ASP A 135 3.89 5.16 13.12
N ARG A 136 4.78 4.21 12.95
CA ARG A 136 5.70 3.77 14.02
C ARG A 136 6.72 4.83 14.39
N ASP A 137 7.17 5.60 13.40
CA ASP A 137 8.20 6.63 13.60
C ASP A 137 7.65 7.80 14.43
N ALA A 138 6.36 8.11 14.26
CA ALA A 138 5.66 9.12 15.05
C ALA A 138 4.96 8.54 16.31
N GLY A 139 5.09 7.25 16.60
CA GLY A 139 4.40 6.60 17.71
C GLY A 139 2.87 6.55 17.56
N ILE A 140 2.35 6.70 16.34
CA ILE A 140 0.92 6.74 16.08
C ILE A 140 0.38 5.32 15.87
N VAL A 141 -0.64 4.97 16.63
CA VAL A 141 -1.35 3.70 16.54
C VAL A 141 -2.51 3.82 15.55
N PRO A 142 -2.81 2.77 14.76
CA PRO A 142 -3.93 2.81 13.82
C PRO A 142 -5.27 2.95 14.56
N ALA A 143 -6.22 3.64 13.94
CA ALA A 143 -7.59 3.76 14.44
C ALA A 143 -8.61 3.47 13.35
N HIS A 144 -9.73 2.90 13.76
CA HIS A 144 -10.95 2.81 12.96
C HIS A 144 -11.85 3.99 13.33
N LEU A 145 -12.09 4.91 12.40
CA LEU A 145 -12.82 6.14 12.67
C LEU A 145 -14.32 5.99 12.53
N GLY A 146 -14.79 4.93 11.86
CA GLY A 146 -16.20 4.61 11.77
C GLY A 146 -16.58 3.89 10.48
N ASP A 147 -17.85 3.48 10.45
CA ASP A 147 -18.49 2.78 9.35
C ASP A 147 -19.79 3.46 8.94
N CYS A 148 -20.18 3.24 7.69
CA CYS A 148 -21.53 3.53 7.21
C CYS A 148 -22.05 2.35 6.39
N ILE A 149 -23.14 1.71 6.89
CA ILE A 149 -23.87 0.71 6.13
C ILE A 149 -24.67 1.45 5.05
N ARG A 150 -24.62 0.95 3.84
CA ARG A 150 -25.37 1.49 2.70
C ARG A 150 -26.07 0.39 1.92
N LYS A 151 -27.13 0.75 1.19
CA LYS A 151 -27.71 -0.16 0.21
C LYS A 151 -26.70 -0.43 -0.88
N SER A 152 -26.46 -1.72 -1.14
CA SER A 152 -25.61 -2.13 -2.28
C SER A 152 -26.22 -1.63 -3.59
N ARG A 153 -25.40 -0.97 -4.40
CA ARG A 153 -25.74 -0.52 -5.76
C ARG A 153 -24.72 -1.10 -6.75
N SER A 154 -24.61 -2.43 -6.73
CA SER A 154 -23.68 -3.14 -7.62
C SER A 154 -23.92 -2.77 -9.08
N GLY A 155 -22.84 -2.48 -9.80
CA GLY A 155 -22.88 -2.09 -11.20
C GLY A 155 -23.35 -0.67 -11.50
N GLN A 156 -23.69 0.12 -10.49
CA GLN A 156 -24.09 1.53 -10.66
C GLN A 156 -22.99 2.48 -10.29
N TRP A 157 -22.85 3.56 -11.03
CA TRP A 157 -21.98 4.67 -10.68
C TRP A 157 -22.51 5.40 -9.47
N GLN A 158 -21.62 5.77 -8.57
CA GLN A 158 -21.89 6.53 -7.34
C GLN A 158 -20.75 7.50 -7.11
N THR A 159 -21.06 8.68 -6.61
CA THR A 159 -20.07 9.70 -6.26
C THR A 159 -19.81 9.67 -4.77
N ILE A 160 -18.54 9.69 -4.36
CA ILE A 160 -18.12 9.89 -2.97
C ILE A 160 -17.31 11.16 -2.87
N THR A 161 -17.56 11.92 -1.80
CA THR A 161 -16.76 13.10 -1.43
C THR A 161 -16.04 12.82 -0.12
N VAL A 162 -14.73 13.09 -0.08
CA VAL A 162 -13.89 12.96 1.12
C VAL A 162 -13.27 14.31 1.43
N GLU A 163 -13.60 14.85 2.59
CA GLU A 163 -13.19 16.17 3.02
C GLU A 163 -12.20 16.07 4.17
N TYR A 164 -11.14 16.87 4.10
CA TYR A 164 -10.06 16.92 5.09
C TYR A 164 -9.88 18.36 5.57
N TRP A 165 -9.93 18.55 6.86
CA TRP A 165 -9.62 19.83 7.50
C TRP A 165 -8.87 19.61 8.81
N ASN A 166 -7.61 20.03 8.87
CA ASN A 166 -6.71 19.77 10.01
C ASN A 166 -6.73 18.27 10.37
N ASP A 167 -7.07 17.92 11.59
CA ASP A 167 -7.15 16.55 12.10
C ASP A 167 -8.51 15.86 11.90
N GLU A 168 -9.46 16.49 11.18
CA GLU A 168 -10.78 15.95 10.88
C GLU A 168 -10.90 15.43 9.45
N ILE A 169 -11.70 14.37 9.29
CA ILE A 169 -12.06 13.77 8.00
C ILE A 169 -13.54 13.42 7.99
N ILE A 170 -14.19 13.66 6.87
CA ILE A 170 -15.52 13.11 6.59
C ILE A 170 -15.55 12.55 5.17
N ALA A 171 -16.05 11.33 5.01
CA ALA A 171 -16.39 10.77 3.71
C ALA A 171 -17.88 10.59 3.62
N HIS A 172 -18.50 11.00 2.52
CA HIS A 172 -19.94 10.92 2.35
C HIS A 172 -20.36 10.66 0.90
N LEU A 173 -21.47 9.94 0.76
CA LEU A 173 -22.19 9.72 -0.49
C LEU A 173 -23.46 10.58 -0.54
N SER A 174 -23.97 10.97 0.63
CA SER A 174 -25.12 11.85 0.85
C SER A 174 -25.07 12.37 2.28
N ASP A 175 -26.01 13.25 2.65
CA ASP A 175 -26.14 13.77 4.02
C ASP A 175 -26.43 12.68 5.07
N ASN A 176 -26.95 11.54 4.64
CA ASN A 176 -27.29 10.42 5.52
C ASN A 176 -26.27 9.28 5.46
N ASP A 177 -25.50 9.18 4.36
CA ASP A 177 -24.50 8.13 4.16
C ASP A 177 -23.10 8.74 4.29
N PHE A 178 -22.59 8.83 5.50
CA PHE A 178 -21.29 9.44 5.81
C PHE A 178 -20.54 8.68 6.90
N VAL A 179 -19.24 8.89 6.96
CA VAL A 179 -18.35 8.53 8.10
C VAL A 179 -17.57 9.77 8.48
N LEU A 180 -17.64 10.13 9.74
CA LEU A 180 -16.94 11.26 10.35
C LEU A 180 -15.87 10.72 11.31
N GLY A 181 -14.66 11.28 11.28
CA GLY A 181 -13.60 10.94 12.20
C GLY A 181 -12.65 12.08 12.50
N LYS A 182 -11.87 11.89 13.56
CA LYS A 182 -10.81 12.81 13.98
C LYS A 182 -9.59 12.03 14.44
N HIS A 183 -8.42 12.39 13.91
CA HIS A 183 -7.16 11.77 14.33
C HIS A 183 -5.97 12.66 13.94
N PRO A 184 -4.95 12.87 14.81
CA PRO A 184 -3.82 13.77 14.54
C PRO A 184 -3.04 13.44 13.27
N ILE A 185 -3.00 12.17 12.83
CA ILE A 185 -2.29 11.77 11.60
C ILE A 185 -2.90 12.39 10.34
N ILE A 186 -4.16 12.83 10.41
CA ILE A 186 -4.88 13.44 9.28
C ILE A 186 -4.35 14.83 9.00
N ASP A 187 -3.89 15.56 10.03
CA ASP A 187 -3.31 16.89 9.92
C ASP A 187 -1.88 16.86 9.37
N ARG A 188 -1.73 16.35 8.17
CA ARG A 188 -0.45 16.27 7.46
C ARG A 188 -0.62 16.58 5.99
N THR A 189 0.39 17.18 5.38
CA THR A 189 0.45 17.33 3.92
C THR A 189 0.52 15.96 3.26
N ARG A 190 -0.40 15.70 2.34
CA ARG A 190 -0.52 14.44 1.61
C ARG A 190 0.41 14.49 0.41
N GLN A 191 1.43 13.66 0.44
CA GLN A 191 2.42 13.46 -0.63
C GLN A 191 2.22 12.12 -1.33
N TYR A 192 1.17 11.39 -0.94
CA TYR A 192 0.78 10.13 -1.53
C TYR A 192 -0.73 10.10 -1.70
N PHE A 193 -1.16 9.78 -2.91
CA PHE A 193 -2.56 9.65 -3.30
C PHE A 193 -2.67 8.44 -4.22
N ALA A 194 -3.47 7.46 -3.85
CA ALA A 194 -3.65 6.26 -4.65
C ALA A 194 -5.06 5.68 -4.53
N PHE A 195 -5.47 5.01 -5.60
CA PHE A 195 -6.56 4.05 -5.53
C PHE A 195 -6.00 2.63 -5.46
N GLN A 196 -6.52 1.84 -4.54
CA GLN A 196 -6.19 0.43 -4.41
C GLN A 196 -7.42 -0.41 -4.72
N PHE A 197 -7.22 -1.40 -5.58
CA PHE A 197 -8.23 -2.33 -6.05
C PHE A 197 -7.85 -3.73 -5.57
N ASP A 198 -8.69 -4.36 -4.77
CA ASP A 198 -8.40 -5.72 -4.28
C ASP A 198 -8.73 -6.78 -5.33
N LEU A 199 -9.83 -6.61 -6.06
CA LEU A 199 -10.28 -7.52 -7.12
C LEU A 199 -10.69 -6.75 -8.38
N PRO A 200 -10.71 -7.41 -9.55
CA PRO A 200 -11.33 -6.86 -10.75
C PRO A 200 -12.82 -6.53 -10.55
N GLY A 201 -13.31 -5.55 -11.30
CA GLY A 201 -14.72 -5.13 -11.27
C GLY A 201 -14.99 -3.84 -10.51
N ALA A 202 -13.96 -3.19 -9.94
CA ALA A 202 -14.05 -1.80 -9.55
C ALA A 202 -13.62 -0.89 -10.71
N SER A 203 -14.33 0.22 -10.88
CA SER A 203 -14.00 1.29 -11.81
C SER A 203 -14.05 2.63 -11.08
N ILE A 204 -13.21 3.56 -11.48
CA ILE A 204 -13.22 4.94 -11.00
C ILE A 204 -13.22 5.91 -12.19
N ASP A 205 -13.82 7.08 -11.97
CA ASP A 205 -13.90 8.16 -12.93
C ASP A 205 -14.03 9.51 -12.23
N ASN A 206 -13.92 10.60 -12.96
CA ASN A 206 -14.20 11.97 -12.51
C ASN A 206 -13.50 12.34 -11.20
N VAL A 207 -12.20 11.99 -11.06
CA VAL A 207 -11.42 12.32 -9.87
C VAL A 207 -11.13 13.82 -9.86
N ARG A 208 -11.59 14.52 -8.84
CA ARG A 208 -11.42 15.96 -8.67
C ARG A 208 -10.93 16.27 -7.28
N VAL A 209 -10.00 17.21 -7.16
CA VAL A 209 -9.45 17.65 -5.89
C VAL A 209 -9.51 19.17 -5.82
N TRP A 210 -10.20 19.69 -4.81
CA TRP A 210 -10.25 21.11 -4.52
C TRP A 210 -9.46 21.44 -3.26
N ARG A 211 -8.92 22.64 -3.21
CA ARG A 211 -8.41 23.21 -1.96
C ARG A 211 -9.60 23.50 -1.05
N ALA A 212 -9.54 23.10 0.21
CA ALA A 212 -10.46 23.62 1.21
C ALA A 212 -9.95 24.97 1.71
N THR A 213 -10.84 25.96 1.78
CA THR A 213 -10.50 27.33 2.23
C THR A 213 -10.91 27.61 3.66
N GLY A 214 -11.66 26.72 4.27
CA GLY A 214 -12.13 26.81 5.65
C GLY A 214 -13.16 25.74 5.93
N GLN A 215 -13.58 25.66 7.18
CA GLN A 215 -14.79 24.94 7.53
C GLN A 215 -16.02 25.79 7.20
N ARG A 216 -17.14 25.14 6.89
CA ARG A 216 -18.43 25.82 6.73
C ARG A 216 -18.83 26.51 8.03
N LYS A 217 -19.52 27.63 7.93
CA LYS A 217 -19.96 28.41 9.11
C LYS A 217 -20.81 27.60 10.09
N ASP A 218 -21.59 26.65 9.58
CA ASP A 218 -22.48 25.79 10.35
C ASP A 218 -21.82 24.47 10.80
N TRP A 219 -20.51 24.27 10.52
CA TRP A 219 -19.83 22.98 10.76
C TRP A 219 -19.91 22.52 12.20
N THR A 220 -19.70 23.39 13.18
CA THR A 220 -19.74 23.01 14.58
C THR A 220 -21.08 22.35 14.98
N GLU A 221 -22.18 22.91 14.53
CA GLU A 221 -23.51 22.34 14.82
C GLU A 221 -23.82 21.13 13.94
N THR A 222 -23.45 21.16 12.69
CA THR A 222 -23.55 20.03 11.77
C THR A 222 -22.78 18.84 12.31
N ARG A 223 -21.53 19.04 12.73
CA ARG A 223 -20.69 18.00 13.32
C ARG A 223 -21.32 17.30 14.53
N LYS A 224 -21.93 18.08 15.44
CA LYS A 224 -22.62 17.50 16.61
C LYS A 224 -23.80 16.60 16.17
N LYS A 225 -24.60 17.07 15.22
CA LYS A 225 -25.73 16.28 14.67
C LYS A 225 -25.24 15.00 14.00
N LEU A 226 -24.22 15.11 13.14
CA LEU A 226 -23.65 13.96 12.44
C LEU A 226 -23.02 12.96 13.42
N ALA A 227 -22.35 13.41 14.47
CA ALA A 227 -21.78 12.54 15.49
C ALA A 227 -22.85 11.72 16.22
N VAL A 228 -24.00 12.32 16.55
CA VAL A 228 -25.16 11.61 17.14
C VAL A 228 -25.69 10.57 16.15
N ILE A 229 -25.94 10.97 14.88
CA ILE A 229 -26.42 10.06 13.85
C ILE A 229 -25.46 8.88 13.65
N GLN A 230 -24.15 9.13 13.64
CA GLN A 230 -23.15 8.07 13.49
C GLN A 230 -23.14 7.13 14.69
N ALA A 231 -23.27 7.65 15.92
CA ALA A 231 -23.30 6.85 17.14
C ALA A 231 -24.55 5.95 17.22
N ASP A 232 -25.68 6.41 16.71
CA ASP A 232 -26.96 5.69 16.74
C ASP A 232 -27.08 4.62 15.63
N ARG A 233 -26.13 4.57 14.69
CA ARG A 233 -26.16 3.59 13.60
C ARG A 233 -25.93 2.18 14.08
N ALA A 234 -26.66 1.24 13.49
CA ALA A 234 -26.39 -0.18 13.69
C ALA A 234 -24.93 -0.50 13.23
N PRO A 235 -24.17 -1.24 14.02
CA PRO A 235 -22.81 -1.61 13.66
C PRO A 235 -22.81 -2.55 12.45
N VAL A 236 -21.77 -2.42 11.61
CA VAL A 236 -21.50 -3.37 10.52
C VAL A 236 -21.29 -4.76 11.13
N LYS A 237 -22.01 -5.74 10.61
CA LYS A 237 -21.82 -7.14 11.06
C LYS A 237 -20.43 -7.61 10.62
N ARG A 238 -19.61 -7.95 11.59
CA ARG A 238 -18.26 -8.48 11.41
C ARG A 238 -18.12 -9.82 12.10
N ASP A 239 -17.19 -10.64 11.61
CA ASP A 239 -16.82 -11.83 12.35
C ASP A 239 -16.14 -11.46 13.69
N PRO A 240 -16.12 -12.36 14.67
CA PRO A 240 -15.56 -12.06 15.99
C PRO A 240 -14.10 -11.63 15.96
N THR A 241 -13.30 -12.13 14.99
CA THR A 241 -11.89 -11.79 14.87
C THR A 241 -11.70 -10.35 14.38
N GLU A 242 -12.46 -9.94 13.37
CA GLU A 242 -12.43 -8.58 12.84
C GLU A 242 -12.93 -7.59 13.90
N ARG A 243 -14.02 -7.92 14.59
CA ARG A 243 -14.56 -7.09 15.68
C ARG A 243 -13.53 -6.90 16.79
N TYR A 244 -12.88 -7.96 17.25
CA TYR A 244 -11.83 -7.86 18.26
C TYR A 244 -10.67 -6.97 17.80
N LYS A 245 -10.20 -7.14 16.56
CA LYS A 245 -9.09 -6.33 16.01
C LYS A 245 -9.42 -4.85 15.98
N LEU A 246 -10.62 -4.48 15.55
CA LEU A 246 -11.05 -3.08 15.48
C LEU A 246 -11.18 -2.45 16.87
N GLU A 247 -11.83 -3.15 17.80
CA GLU A 247 -11.99 -2.66 19.19
C GLU A 247 -10.65 -2.51 19.90
N TYR A 248 -9.74 -3.49 19.72
CA TYR A 248 -8.39 -3.41 20.27
C TYR A 248 -7.58 -2.25 19.66
N MET A 249 -7.67 -2.05 18.34
CA MET A 249 -7.03 -0.95 17.64
C MET A 249 -7.53 0.41 18.16
N ASN A 250 -8.83 0.56 18.32
CA ASN A 250 -9.43 1.79 18.84
C ASN A 250 -9.05 2.06 20.31
N LEU A 251 -9.03 1.03 21.16
CA LEU A 251 -8.53 1.16 22.52
C LEU A 251 -7.08 1.65 22.53
N LYS A 252 -6.19 1.00 21.77
CA LYS A 252 -4.77 1.38 21.69
C LYS A 252 -4.61 2.83 21.23
N SER A 253 -5.33 3.23 20.20
CA SER A 253 -5.29 4.60 19.69
C SER A 253 -5.73 5.60 20.75
N ARG A 254 -6.87 5.36 21.40
CA ARG A 254 -7.39 6.23 22.48
C ARG A 254 -6.42 6.33 23.64
N LEU A 255 -5.91 5.21 24.16
CA LEU A 255 -4.95 5.19 25.27
C LEU A 255 -3.66 5.94 24.91
N THR A 256 -3.15 5.75 23.70
CA THR A 256 -1.93 6.44 23.24
C THR A 256 -2.15 7.95 23.11
N LEU A 257 -3.31 8.39 22.67
CA LEU A 257 -3.60 9.81 22.45
C LEU A 257 -4.03 10.55 23.73
N GLU A 258 -4.80 9.90 24.58
CA GLU A 258 -5.54 10.58 25.67
C GLU A 258 -5.03 10.22 27.08
N ASP A 259 -4.34 9.09 27.25
CA ASP A 259 -4.00 8.56 28.56
C ASP A 259 -2.50 8.66 28.89
N GLN A 260 -2.11 9.57 29.77
CA GLN A 260 -0.73 9.79 30.17
C GLN A 260 -0.15 8.58 30.92
N ALA A 261 -0.93 7.95 31.81
CA ALA A 261 -0.45 6.80 32.58
C ALA A 261 -0.14 5.61 31.68
N TYR A 262 -0.94 5.41 30.63
CA TYR A 262 -0.66 4.39 29.62
C TYR A 262 0.64 4.70 28.83
N ARG A 263 0.82 5.95 28.38
CA ARG A 263 2.05 6.37 27.69
C ARG A 263 3.29 6.15 28.55
N ASP A 264 3.21 6.43 29.84
CA ASP A 264 4.33 6.24 30.77
C ASP A 264 4.67 4.75 30.91
N LEU A 265 3.68 3.86 30.99
CA LEU A 265 3.89 2.41 30.98
C LEU A 265 4.57 1.92 29.70
N VAL A 266 4.09 2.38 28.53
CA VAL A 266 4.68 2.05 27.23
C VAL A 266 6.11 2.58 27.13
N ALA A 267 6.36 3.84 27.48
CA ALA A 267 7.71 4.43 27.48
C ALA A 267 8.68 3.68 28.39
N LYS A 268 8.22 3.25 29.59
CA LYS A 268 9.02 2.42 30.50
C LYS A 268 9.38 1.08 29.88
N HIS A 269 8.40 0.38 29.31
CA HIS A 269 8.62 -0.90 28.62
C HIS A 269 9.63 -0.75 27.48
N ASP A 270 9.42 0.23 26.59
CA ASP A 270 10.27 0.44 25.43
C ASP A 270 11.70 0.80 25.81
N LYS A 271 11.88 1.60 26.88
CA LYS A 271 13.20 1.91 27.44
C LYS A 271 13.90 0.65 27.96
N LEU A 272 13.21 -0.19 28.73
CA LEU A 272 13.76 -1.45 29.24
C LEU A 272 14.15 -2.37 28.10
N GLN A 273 13.29 -2.50 27.09
CA GLN A 273 13.55 -3.32 25.91
C GLN A 273 14.72 -2.80 25.09
N ALA A 274 14.79 -1.48 24.86
CA ALA A 274 15.89 -0.86 24.13
C ALA A 274 17.24 -1.08 24.84
N ASN A 275 17.29 -0.94 26.17
CA ASN A 275 18.48 -1.21 26.97
C ASN A 275 18.89 -2.68 26.87
N LEU A 276 17.95 -3.62 27.02
CA LEU A 276 18.20 -5.05 26.86
C LEU A 276 18.77 -5.38 25.47
N HIS A 277 18.19 -4.79 24.41
CA HIS A 277 18.68 -5.00 23.05
C HIS A 277 20.03 -4.34 22.77
N ALA A 278 20.36 -3.23 23.43
CA ALA A 278 21.65 -2.57 23.29
C ALA A 278 22.76 -3.37 23.98
N ASP A 279 22.52 -3.83 25.20
CA ASP A 279 23.49 -4.55 26.01
C ASP A 279 23.77 -5.98 25.48
N TYR A 280 22.79 -6.57 24.82
CA TYR A 280 22.89 -7.92 24.22
C TYR A 280 22.65 -7.89 22.69
N ALA A 281 23.22 -6.90 22.00
CA ALA A 281 22.94 -6.60 20.59
C ALA A 281 23.10 -7.82 19.66
N ASP A 282 24.14 -8.64 19.89
CA ASP A 282 24.41 -9.82 19.06
C ASP A 282 23.31 -10.90 19.17
N ALA A 283 22.61 -10.97 20.31
CA ALA A 283 21.48 -11.88 20.49
C ALA A 283 20.19 -11.38 19.83
N PHE A 284 20.05 -10.07 19.61
CA PHE A 284 18.83 -9.45 19.10
C PHE A 284 18.91 -8.98 17.63
N ILE A 285 20.09 -9.15 17.00
CA ILE A 285 20.24 -8.80 15.58
C ILE A 285 19.21 -9.54 14.71
N THR A 286 18.45 -8.82 13.91
CA THR A 286 17.41 -9.41 13.06
C THR A 286 18.00 -10.01 11.78
N HIS A 287 17.32 -11.00 11.19
CA HIS A 287 17.68 -11.56 9.89
C HIS A 287 17.90 -10.47 8.82
N LYS A 288 17.04 -9.45 8.78
CA LYS A 288 17.17 -8.31 7.86
C LYS A 288 18.43 -7.48 8.12
N GLN A 289 18.80 -7.27 9.38
CA GLN A 289 20.03 -6.55 9.76
C GLN A 289 21.28 -7.37 9.40
N ILE A 290 21.26 -8.68 9.63
CA ILE A 290 22.33 -9.59 9.20
C ILE A 290 22.54 -9.48 7.70
N GLY A 291 21.47 -9.59 6.89
CA GLY A 291 21.56 -9.44 5.44
C GLY A 291 22.14 -8.07 5.02
N LYS A 292 21.72 -6.98 5.68
CA LYS A 292 22.28 -5.65 5.43
C LYS A 292 23.77 -5.54 5.77
N LEU A 293 24.23 -6.15 6.87
CA LEU A 293 25.63 -6.15 7.28
C LEU A 293 26.49 -6.91 6.28
N ILE A 294 26.04 -8.09 5.81
CA ILE A 294 26.71 -8.86 4.79
C ILE A 294 26.82 -8.06 3.48
N ALA A 295 25.70 -7.46 3.04
CA ALA A 295 25.70 -6.62 1.84
C ALA A 295 26.65 -5.42 1.96
N LYS A 296 26.69 -4.75 3.12
CA LYS A 296 27.61 -3.64 3.39
C LYS A 296 29.07 -4.08 3.34
N LYS A 297 29.44 -5.24 3.94
CA LYS A 297 30.78 -5.82 3.86
C LYS A 297 31.19 -6.10 2.42
N LYS A 298 30.30 -6.71 1.62
CA LYS A 298 30.56 -6.95 0.18
C LYS A 298 30.82 -5.65 -0.57
N GLN A 299 30.03 -4.61 -0.33
CA GLN A 299 30.20 -3.31 -0.97
C GLN A 299 31.53 -2.65 -0.59
N GLN A 300 31.92 -2.73 0.67
CA GLN A 300 33.19 -2.21 1.16
C GLN A 300 34.37 -2.94 0.50
N LEU A 301 34.37 -4.27 0.45
CA LEU A 301 35.40 -5.05 -0.23
C LEU A 301 35.47 -4.74 -1.74
N LYS A 302 34.33 -4.60 -2.40
CA LYS A 302 34.28 -4.20 -3.80
C LYS A 302 34.91 -2.84 -4.06
N ALA A 303 34.85 -1.93 -3.09
CA ALA A 303 35.43 -0.60 -3.18
C ALA A 303 36.95 -0.58 -2.86
N SER A 304 37.41 -1.43 -1.92
CA SER A 304 38.74 -1.37 -1.33
C SER A 304 39.70 -2.50 -1.78
N ASP A 305 39.16 -3.63 -2.31
CA ASP A 305 39.93 -4.82 -2.68
C ASP A 305 39.76 -5.11 -4.17
N PRO A 306 40.81 -4.80 -5.01
CA PRO A 306 40.76 -5.05 -6.42
C PRO A 306 40.66 -6.55 -6.78
N GLU A 307 41.23 -7.45 -5.96
CA GLU A 307 41.16 -8.90 -6.16
C GLU A 307 39.71 -9.40 -5.97
N PHE A 308 39.06 -8.98 -4.90
CA PHE A 308 37.66 -9.30 -4.69
C PHE A 308 36.78 -8.84 -5.85
N LYS A 309 36.95 -7.60 -6.29
CA LYS A 309 36.22 -7.03 -7.43
C LYS A 309 36.44 -7.81 -8.73
N ALA A 310 37.67 -8.22 -9.00
CA ALA A 310 37.99 -9.02 -10.17
C ALA A 310 37.33 -10.39 -10.14
N MET A 311 37.43 -11.10 -9.01
CA MET A 311 36.81 -12.42 -8.82
C MET A 311 35.28 -12.34 -8.90
N GLU A 312 34.66 -11.36 -8.28
CA GLU A 312 33.20 -11.15 -8.38
C GLU A 312 32.76 -10.86 -9.82
N THR A 313 33.56 -10.10 -10.56
CA THR A 313 33.31 -9.81 -11.97
C THR A 313 33.35 -11.08 -12.82
N GLU A 314 34.28 -11.99 -12.55
CA GLU A 314 34.39 -13.29 -13.25
C GLU A 314 33.20 -14.20 -12.96
N VAL A 315 32.71 -14.25 -11.69
CA VAL A 315 31.49 -14.96 -11.33
C VAL A 315 30.29 -14.40 -12.08
N HIS A 316 30.12 -13.07 -12.08
CA HIS A 316 29.02 -12.44 -12.80
C HIS A 316 29.09 -12.63 -14.33
N ARG A 317 30.31 -12.71 -14.90
CA ARG A 317 30.49 -12.99 -16.32
C ARG A 317 30.03 -14.42 -16.64
N ALA A 318 30.41 -15.38 -15.80
CA ALA A 318 30.02 -16.78 -15.97
C ALA A 318 28.49 -16.95 -15.83
N SER A 319 27.89 -16.35 -14.82
CA SER A 319 26.43 -16.39 -14.61
C SER A 319 25.67 -15.77 -15.80
N ARG A 320 26.16 -14.66 -16.36
CA ARG A 320 25.55 -14.07 -17.58
C ARG A 320 25.66 -14.98 -18.80
N ALA A 321 26.74 -15.77 -18.91
CA ALA A 321 26.86 -16.76 -19.97
C ALA A 321 25.83 -17.89 -19.86
N GLU A 322 25.54 -18.34 -18.64
CA GLU A 322 24.44 -19.27 -18.37
C GLU A 322 23.08 -18.68 -18.78
N ASP A 323 22.77 -17.47 -18.32
CA ASP A 323 21.51 -16.79 -18.64
C ASP A 323 21.38 -16.57 -20.17
N ALA A 324 22.48 -16.18 -20.85
CA ALA A 324 22.50 -16.02 -22.30
C ALA A 324 22.26 -17.34 -23.04
N TYR A 325 22.81 -18.44 -22.53
CA TYR A 325 22.56 -19.76 -23.09
C TYR A 325 21.09 -20.17 -22.93
N VAL A 326 20.53 -20.05 -21.72
CA VAL A 326 19.09 -20.34 -21.46
C VAL A 326 18.20 -19.51 -22.37
N LEU A 327 18.49 -18.22 -22.54
CA LEU A 327 17.76 -17.34 -23.45
C LEU A 327 17.89 -17.77 -24.91
N SER A 328 19.04 -18.32 -25.34
CA SER A 328 19.22 -18.80 -26.72
C SER A 328 18.36 -20.03 -27.04
N THR A 329 18.01 -20.83 -26.02
CA THR A 329 17.12 -21.99 -26.18
C THR A 329 15.63 -21.60 -26.25
N ARG A 330 15.29 -20.38 -25.83
CA ARG A 330 13.92 -19.83 -25.77
C ARG A 330 13.91 -18.35 -26.19
N PRO A 331 14.14 -18.05 -27.48
CA PRO A 331 14.25 -16.66 -27.95
C PRO A 331 13.00 -15.81 -27.71
N GLU A 332 11.83 -16.43 -27.51
CA GLU A 332 10.60 -15.76 -27.15
C GLU A 332 10.70 -15.00 -25.81
N LEU A 333 11.56 -15.43 -24.89
CA LEU A 333 11.80 -14.71 -23.62
C LEU A 333 12.54 -13.38 -23.80
N ALA A 334 13.29 -13.22 -24.88
CA ALA A 334 13.97 -11.96 -25.17
C ALA A 334 12.94 -10.81 -25.32
N ARG A 335 11.76 -11.11 -25.88
CA ARG A 335 10.65 -10.17 -26.03
C ARG A 335 10.11 -9.64 -24.69
N PHE A 336 10.18 -10.42 -23.61
CA PHE A 336 9.77 -9.94 -22.29
C PHE A 336 10.57 -8.74 -21.78
N LYS A 337 11.81 -8.53 -22.26
CA LYS A 337 12.60 -7.33 -21.93
C LYS A 337 12.11 -6.10 -22.72
N GLU A 338 11.63 -6.30 -23.94
CA GLU A 338 11.14 -5.25 -24.82
C GLU A 338 9.71 -4.82 -24.45
N ASP A 339 8.87 -5.77 -23.99
CA ASP A 339 7.47 -5.56 -23.64
C ASP A 339 7.25 -4.99 -22.22
N GLY A 340 8.30 -4.56 -21.50
CA GLY A 340 8.18 -3.95 -20.17
C GLY A 340 7.70 -4.91 -19.08
N VAL A 341 7.81 -6.22 -19.26
CA VAL A 341 7.44 -7.22 -18.25
C VAL A 341 8.25 -7.02 -16.96
N PRO A 342 7.65 -7.09 -15.76
CA PRO A 342 8.36 -6.92 -14.50
C PRO A 342 9.55 -7.86 -14.38
N LYS A 343 10.72 -7.32 -13.99
CA LYS A 343 11.99 -8.06 -13.82
C LYS A 343 11.82 -9.37 -13.06
N GLN A 344 10.95 -9.39 -12.06
CA GLN A 344 10.68 -10.56 -11.22
C GLN A 344 10.04 -11.71 -12.01
N ARG A 345 9.10 -11.42 -12.90
CA ARG A 345 8.47 -12.42 -13.76
C ARG A 345 9.46 -12.99 -14.77
N PHE A 346 10.25 -12.12 -15.42
CA PHE A 346 11.31 -12.56 -16.31
C PHE A 346 12.31 -13.49 -15.62
N THR A 347 12.75 -13.14 -14.38
CA THR A 347 13.68 -13.97 -13.60
C THR A 347 13.06 -15.32 -13.21
N SER A 348 11.77 -15.35 -12.90
CA SER A 348 11.03 -16.58 -12.58
C SER A 348 10.92 -17.51 -13.78
N GLU A 349 10.56 -17.00 -14.95
CA GLU A 349 10.45 -17.77 -16.19
C GLU A 349 11.83 -18.32 -16.61
N LEU A 350 12.87 -17.49 -16.54
CA LEU A 350 14.25 -17.91 -16.82
C LEU A 350 14.67 -19.06 -15.89
N GLY A 351 14.33 -18.97 -14.59
CA GLY A 351 14.61 -20.02 -13.62
C GLY A 351 13.88 -21.33 -13.91
N GLN A 352 12.62 -21.28 -14.35
CA GLN A 352 11.85 -22.47 -14.72
C GLN A 352 12.45 -23.18 -15.95
N ILE A 353 12.84 -22.44 -16.98
CA ILE A 353 13.48 -23.02 -18.17
C ILE A 353 14.82 -23.62 -17.82
N ARG A 354 15.61 -22.95 -16.98
CA ARG A 354 16.87 -23.50 -16.47
C ARG A 354 16.65 -24.85 -15.81
N ALA A 355 15.68 -24.95 -14.89
CA ALA A 355 15.34 -26.19 -14.22
C ALA A 355 14.88 -27.30 -15.21
N GLN A 356 14.14 -26.94 -16.27
CA GLN A 356 13.75 -27.89 -17.30
C GLN A 356 14.96 -28.41 -18.11
N LEU A 357 15.91 -27.55 -18.48
CA LEU A 357 17.13 -27.93 -19.18
C LEU A 357 18.02 -28.81 -18.30
N GLU A 358 18.15 -28.49 -17.01
CA GLU A 358 18.87 -29.32 -16.04
C GLU A 358 18.23 -30.71 -15.89
N ALA A 359 16.90 -30.78 -15.77
CA ALA A 359 16.15 -32.05 -15.69
C ALA A 359 16.28 -32.87 -16.99
N ALA A 360 16.41 -32.22 -18.14
CA ALA A 360 16.65 -32.86 -19.43
C ALA A 360 18.11 -33.32 -19.65
N GLY A 361 19.00 -33.00 -18.70
CA GLY A 361 20.42 -33.35 -18.80
C GLY A 361 21.20 -32.58 -19.84
N ASP A 362 20.86 -31.29 -20.07
CA ASP A 362 21.54 -30.42 -21.05
C ASP A 362 23.03 -30.28 -20.72
N LYS A 363 23.88 -30.82 -21.59
CA LYS A 363 25.34 -30.87 -21.39
C LYS A 363 25.98 -29.49 -21.41
N GLN A 364 25.52 -28.60 -22.29
CA GLN A 364 26.10 -27.26 -22.42
C GLN A 364 25.79 -26.42 -21.19
N LEU A 365 24.54 -26.47 -20.70
CA LEU A 365 24.16 -25.81 -19.46
C LEU A 365 24.98 -26.35 -18.27
N ALA A 366 25.13 -27.66 -18.17
CA ALA A 366 25.93 -28.31 -17.11
C ALA A 366 27.39 -27.81 -17.08
N ILE A 367 28.03 -27.62 -18.25
CA ILE A 367 29.37 -27.06 -18.34
C ILE A 367 29.40 -25.60 -17.83
N LEU A 368 28.44 -24.78 -18.24
CA LEU A 368 28.36 -23.37 -17.81
C LEU A 368 28.11 -23.26 -16.30
N VAL A 369 27.19 -24.04 -15.77
CA VAL A 369 26.89 -24.11 -14.31
C VAL A 369 28.15 -24.55 -13.54
N ALA A 370 28.84 -25.59 -13.98
CA ALA A 370 30.09 -26.05 -13.35
C ALA A 370 31.16 -24.94 -13.33
N ALA A 371 31.32 -24.21 -14.43
CA ALA A 371 32.27 -23.11 -14.54
C ALA A 371 31.91 -21.93 -13.63
N THR A 372 30.61 -21.62 -13.44
CA THR A 372 30.16 -20.58 -12.50
C THR A 372 30.39 -21.04 -11.05
N THR A 373 30.02 -22.29 -10.75
CA THR A 373 30.20 -22.88 -9.43
C THR A 373 31.67 -22.90 -9.01
N GLU A 374 32.58 -23.29 -9.90
CA GLU A 374 34.01 -23.26 -9.60
C GLU A 374 34.49 -21.86 -9.22
N ARG A 375 34.12 -20.84 -10.00
CA ARG A 375 34.48 -19.44 -9.71
C ARG A 375 33.86 -18.94 -8.40
N GLN A 376 32.61 -19.28 -8.16
CA GLN A 376 31.92 -18.95 -6.91
C GLN A 376 32.62 -19.58 -5.70
N VAL A 377 32.94 -20.87 -5.76
CA VAL A 377 33.67 -21.58 -4.69
C VAL A 377 35.02 -20.94 -4.42
N LYS A 378 35.79 -20.58 -5.48
CA LYS A 378 37.09 -19.89 -5.32
C LYS A 378 36.89 -18.54 -4.58
N LEU A 379 35.88 -17.75 -4.95
CA LEU A 379 35.59 -16.47 -4.32
C LEU A 379 35.18 -16.66 -2.85
N GLU A 380 34.32 -17.61 -2.57
CA GLU A 380 33.86 -17.94 -1.21
C GLU A 380 34.99 -18.45 -0.32
N THR A 381 35.84 -19.31 -0.85
CA THR A 381 37.03 -19.83 -0.12
C THR A 381 38.01 -18.71 0.22
N ARG A 382 38.21 -17.75 -0.70
CA ARG A 382 39.10 -16.63 -0.48
C ARG A 382 38.58 -15.60 0.52
N TYR A 383 37.25 -15.41 0.56
CA TYR A 383 36.57 -14.41 1.39
C TYR A 383 35.44 -15.00 2.24
N PRO A 384 35.68 -16.02 3.06
CA PRO A 384 34.62 -16.77 3.76
C PRO A 384 33.76 -15.88 4.65
N HIS A 385 34.34 -14.84 5.25
CA HIS A 385 33.66 -13.91 6.15
C HIS A 385 32.60 -13.00 5.46
N VAL A 386 32.58 -12.98 4.13
CA VAL A 386 31.61 -12.20 3.34
C VAL A 386 30.52 -13.09 2.77
N PHE A 387 30.80 -14.39 2.67
CA PHE A 387 29.88 -15.37 2.13
C PHE A 387 29.29 -16.28 3.22
N GLU A 388 29.55 -15.95 4.50
CA GLU A 388 28.85 -16.60 5.59
C GLU A 388 27.33 -16.48 5.35
N SER A 389 26.64 -17.59 5.31
CA SER A 389 25.20 -17.60 5.03
C SER A 389 24.45 -16.85 6.14
N VAL A 390 23.34 -16.20 5.76
CA VAL A 390 22.47 -15.55 6.74
C VAL A 390 22.02 -16.58 7.78
N ASP A 391 21.76 -17.83 7.35
CA ASP A 391 21.34 -18.93 8.21
C ASP A 391 22.42 -19.32 9.22
N ALA A 392 23.69 -19.46 8.82
CA ALA A 392 24.80 -19.73 9.74
C ALA A 392 24.96 -18.62 10.78
N THR A 393 24.80 -17.34 10.37
CA THR A 393 24.82 -16.21 11.31
C THR A 393 23.59 -16.22 12.25
N VAL A 394 22.43 -16.66 11.76
CA VAL A 394 21.23 -16.86 12.57
C VAL A 394 21.43 -18.01 13.58
N GLU A 395 22.08 -19.10 13.19
CA GLU A 395 22.42 -20.18 14.11
C GLU A 395 23.37 -19.72 15.22
N LYS A 396 24.41 -18.97 14.89
CA LYS A 396 25.31 -18.35 15.90
C LYS A 396 24.53 -17.45 16.86
N ARG A 397 23.66 -16.59 16.34
CA ARG A 397 22.77 -15.76 17.16
C ARG A 397 21.88 -16.60 18.08
N ASN A 398 21.30 -17.68 17.57
CA ASN A 398 20.47 -18.58 18.38
C ASN A 398 21.27 -19.31 19.47
N ALA A 399 22.52 -19.66 19.19
CA ALA A 399 23.43 -20.22 20.20
C ALA A 399 23.73 -19.19 21.31
N ILE A 400 24.01 -17.93 20.95
CA ILE A 400 24.17 -16.83 21.91
C ILE A 400 22.89 -16.69 22.74
N ARG A 401 21.70 -16.63 22.13
CA ARG A 401 20.43 -16.56 22.86
C ARG A 401 20.25 -17.73 23.84
N LYS A 402 20.66 -18.90 23.45
CA LYS A 402 20.57 -20.09 24.32
C LYS A 402 21.50 -19.95 25.55
N SER A 403 22.74 -19.45 25.37
CA SER A 403 23.65 -19.23 26.47
C SER A 403 23.18 -18.14 27.44
N LEU A 404 22.41 -17.14 26.96
CA LEU A 404 21.83 -16.10 27.80
C LEU A 404 20.75 -16.62 28.76
N ASN A 405 20.19 -17.82 28.51
CA ASN A 405 19.26 -18.42 29.47
C ASN A 405 19.90 -18.74 30.81
N ASP A 406 21.21 -18.91 30.86
CA ASP A 406 21.98 -19.18 32.07
C ASP A 406 22.67 -17.91 32.63
N ASP A 407 22.49 -16.75 32.01
CA ASP A 407 23.01 -15.46 32.43
C ASP A 407 22.03 -14.76 33.39
N PRO A 408 22.35 -14.63 34.70
CA PRO A 408 21.41 -14.02 35.65
C PRO A 408 21.06 -12.57 35.36
N ASP A 409 22.01 -11.75 34.88
CA ASP A 409 21.76 -10.34 34.55
C ASP A 409 20.80 -10.23 33.36
N PHE A 410 20.99 -11.04 32.31
CA PHE A 410 20.04 -11.12 31.21
C PHE A 410 18.65 -11.54 31.67
N GLN A 411 18.54 -12.57 32.51
CA GLN A 411 17.27 -13.05 33.01
C GLN A 411 16.53 -11.98 33.83
N ASP A 412 17.21 -11.27 34.70
CA ASP A 412 16.59 -10.21 35.51
C ASP A 412 16.11 -9.04 34.65
N ARG A 413 16.90 -8.62 33.68
CA ARG A 413 16.50 -7.55 32.72
C ARG A 413 15.35 -8.00 31.81
N ASN A 414 15.41 -9.21 31.31
CA ASN A 414 14.34 -9.79 30.50
C ASN A 414 13.03 -9.92 31.29
N ARG A 415 13.13 -10.33 32.57
CA ARG A 415 11.99 -10.34 33.49
C ARG A 415 11.38 -8.95 33.66
N ALA A 416 12.22 -7.93 33.86
CA ALA A 416 11.73 -6.54 33.97
C ALA A 416 10.98 -6.07 32.72
N VAL A 417 11.42 -6.45 31.50
CA VAL A 417 10.72 -6.17 30.24
C VAL A 417 9.37 -6.90 30.20
N VAL A 418 9.35 -8.19 30.57
CA VAL A 418 8.12 -9.02 30.59
C VAL A 418 7.11 -8.45 31.59
N ASP A 419 7.53 -8.07 32.78
CA ASP A 419 6.66 -7.53 33.83
C ASP A 419 6.10 -6.14 33.41
N ALA A 420 6.90 -5.30 32.77
CA ALA A 420 6.43 -4.05 32.20
C ALA A 420 5.40 -4.31 31.09
N GLY A 421 5.63 -5.26 30.21
CA GLY A 421 4.66 -5.69 29.18
C GLY A 421 3.36 -6.25 29.76
N LYS A 422 3.44 -6.99 30.89
CA LYS A 422 2.27 -7.45 31.63
C LYS A 422 1.48 -6.28 32.22
N SER A 423 2.16 -5.30 32.80
CA SER A 423 1.53 -4.10 33.35
C SER A 423 0.72 -3.33 32.31
N ILE A 424 1.22 -3.25 31.06
CA ILE A 424 0.48 -2.64 29.93
C ILE A 424 -0.80 -3.45 29.64
N LYS A 425 -0.71 -4.78 29.55
CA LYS A 425 -1.86 -5.64 29.29
C LYS A 425 -2.91 -5.55 30.40
N ASP A 426 -2.48 -5.55 31.65
CA ASP A 426 -3.37 -5.45 32.82
C ASP A 426 -4.11 -4.09 32.79
N TYR A 427 -3.39 -3.01 32.40
CA TYR A 427 -3.98 -1.69 32.21
C TYR A 427 -5.03 -1.66 31.09
N GLU A 428 -4.72 -2.25 29.94
CA GLU A 428 -5.65 -2.38 28.82
C GLU A 428 -6.92 -3.17 29.20
N GLN A 429 -6.76 -4.29 29.91
CA GLN A 429 -7.87 -5.12 30.38
C GLN A 429 -8.75 -4.39 31.40
N LYS A 430 -8.13 -3.64 32.32
CA LYS A 430 -8.87 -2.83 33.31
C LYS A 430 -9.66 -1.72 32.64
N THR A 431 -9.11 -1.11 31.60
CA THR A 431 -9.75 0.02 30.88
C THR A 431 -10.83 -0.44 29.92
N ALA A 432 -10.74 -1.65 29.37
CA ALA A 432 -11.72 -2.22 28.45
C ALA A 432 -11.96 -3.70 28.76
N PRO A 433 -12.71 -4.02 29.81
CA PRO A 433 -12.95 -5.38 30.26
C PRO A 433 -13.69 -6.24 29.21
N ASN A 434 -14.48 -5.63 28.34
CA ASN A 434 -15.16 -6.32 27.23
C ASN A 434 -14.18 -6.92 26.19
N LEU A 435 -12.97 -6.41 26.08
CA LEU A 435 -11.97 -6.95 25.14
C LEU A 435 -11.55 -8.38 25.48
N ALA A 436 -11.52 -8.76 26.75
CA ALA A 436 -11.21 -10.12 27.16
C ALA A 436 -12.27 -11.11 26.63
N GLN A 437 -13.55 -10.74 26.69
CA GLN A 437 -14.65 -11.53 26.13
C GLN A 437 -14.51 -11.60 24.60
N LEU A 438 -14.29 -10.49 23.92
CA LEU A 438 -14.11 -10.45 22.47
C LEU A 438 -12.92 -11.27 22.00
N ALA A 439 -11.80 -11.27 22.74
CA ALA A 439 -10.65 -12.12 22.45
C ALA A 439 -11.00 -13.61 22.55
N THR A 440 -11.81 -13.99 23.54
CA THR A 440 -12.27 -15.38 23.73
C THR A 440 -13.19 -15.79 22.58
N GLU A 441 -14.14 -14.94 22.19
CA GLU A 441 -15.04 -15.17 21.05
C GLU A 441 -14.26 -15.31 19.73
N ALA A 442 -13.27 -14.43 19.51
CA ALA A 442 -12.41 -14.47 18.32
C ALA A 442 -11.58 -15.78 18.26
N LYS A 443 -11.04 -16.23 19.39
CA LYS A 443 -10.30 -17.49 19.48
C LYS A 443 -11.21 -18.68 19.17
N ALA A 444 -12.38 -18.76 19.81
CA ALA A 444 -13.35 -19.82 19.56
C ALA A 444 -13.77 -19.87 18.08
N TYR A 445 -13.96 -18.72 17.45
CA TYR A 445 -14.27 -18.63 16.03
C TYR A 445 -13.14 -19.17 15.14
N ILE A 446 -11.88 -18.81 15.43
CA ILE A 446 -10.71 -19.33 14.71
C ILE A 446 -10.61 -20.84 14.85
N ASP A 447 -10.77 -21.35 16.06
CA ASP A 447 -10.67 -22.78 16.35
C ASP A 447 -11.79 -23.58 15.66
N SER A 448 -13.02 -23.03 15.60
CA SER A 448 -14.12 -23.64 14.85
C SER A 448 -13.88 -23.71 13.35
N ARG A 449 -13.26 -22.68 12.75
CA ARG A 449 -12.88 -22.69 11.33
C ARG A 449 -11.79 -23.69 11.00
N LYS A 450 -10.79 -23.83 11.86
CA LYS A 450 -9.73 -24.83 11.70
C LYS A 450 -10.30 -26.24 11.73
N SER A 451 -11.22 -26.53 12.65
CA SER A 451 -11.86 -27.85 12.78
C SER A 451 -12.78 -28.18 11.61
N SER A 452 -13.39 -27.17 10.96
CA SER A 452 -14.24 -27.36 9.78
C SER A 452 -13.48 -27.44 8.45
N GLY A 453 -12.14 -27.36 8.46
CA GLY A 453 -11.31 -27.40 7.25
C GLY A 453 -11.44 -26.16 6.35
N LEU A 454 -12.16 -25.14 6.79
CA LEU A 454 -12.30 -23.86 6.08
C LEU A 454 -11.06 -23.00 6.39
N LYS A 455 -10.20 -22.82 5.36
CA LYS A 455 -9.05 -21.90 5.42
C LYS A 455 -9.50 -20.44 5.27
#